data_cf58dcff819a13de827b86ac7f26681c
#
_entry.id   cf58dcff819a13de827b86ac7f26681c
#
_cell.length_a   1.000
_cell.length_b   1.000
_cell.length_c   1.000
_cell.angle_alpha   90.00
_cell.angle_beta   90.00
_cell.angle_gamma   90.00
#
_symmetry.space_group_name_H-M   'P 1'
#
loop_
_entity.id
_entity.type
_entity.pdbx_description
1 polymer ?
#
loop_
_entity_poly.entity_id
_entity_poly.type
_entity_poly.pdbx_seq_one_letter_code
_entity_poly.pdbx_strand_id
1 'polypeptide(L)'
;LVHQKLREYALIAEDKATLDERNRIAREIHDSVGHVLTAQTIQLNNAIAFWQSEPDKAYRFLVESQELVRKALKDIRHSVSSLRSDPLEGKSLQTAIALLFQEFSSRTKIIPDYTLALNHSLNKEIKLTVYRIIQEALTNIVKHSQAEAVKVELQTFPKHLSLLIKDNGKGFKLEQNTTGFGLQGMRERVMALKGNIQISSALQRGCTITINIPLYGQTAVRPY
;
A
#
# COMPACT_ATOMS: atom_id res chain seq x y z
N LEU A 1 13.27 -20.16 -31.93
CA LEU A 1 14.26 -20.39 -30.85
C LEU A 1 14.46 -19.15 -29.93
N VAL A 2 14.67 -17.95 -30.49
CA VAL A 2 14.90 -16.72 -29.69
C VAL A 2 13.62 -16.29 -28.95
N HIS A 3 12.45 -16.33 -29.58
CA HIS A 3 11.17 -15.99 -28.96
C HIS A 3 10.73 -16.98 -27.86
N GLN A 4 11.09 -18.26 -27.97
CA GLN A 4 10.83 -19.23 -26.93
C GLN A 4 11.68 -18.99 -25.68
N LYS A 5 12.98 -18.73 -25.86
CA LYS A 5 13.88 -18.37 -24.75
C LYS A 5 13.49 -17.06 -24.08
N LEU A 6 13.05 -16.06 -24.84
CA LEU A 6 12.55 -14.80 -24.27
C LEU A 6 11.29 -15.00 -23.43
N ARG A 7 10.37 -15.87 -23.86
CA ARG A 7 9.17 -16.22 -23.07
C ARG A 7 9.55 -17.00 -21.78
N GLU A 8 10.49 -17.91 -21.88
CA GLU A 8 10.99 -18.68 -20.73
C GLU A 8 11.68 -17.78 -19.69
N TYR A 9 12.54 -16.86 -20.13
CA TYR A 9 13.13 -15.85 -19.25
C TYR A 9 12.09 -14.89 -18.64
N ALA A 10 11.06 -14.52 -19.38
CA ALA A 10 9.98 -13.68 -18.85
C ALA A 10 9.15 -14.39 -17.77
N LEU A 11 8.86 -15.69 -17.94
CA LEU A 11 8.17 -16.51 -16.95
C LEU A 11 9.02 -16.69 -15.68
N ILE A 12 10.32 -16.99 -15.83
CA ILE A 12 11.23 -17.13 -14.69
C ILE A 12 11.38 -15.79 -13.94
N ALA A 13 11.45 -14.67 -14.63
CA ALA A 13 11.50 -13.35 -14.01
C ALA A 13 10.19 -13.00 -13.28
N GLU A 14 9.04 -13.40 -13.82
CA GLU A 14 7.72 -13.22 -13.21
C GLU A 14 7.57 -14.05 -11.94
N ASP A 15 8.00 -15.32 -11.95
CA ASP A 15 8.00 -16.19 -10.78
C ASP A 15 8.94 -15.66 -9.68
N LYS A 16 10.10 -15.13 -10.06
CA LYS A 16 11.06 -14.53 -9.13
C LYS A 16 10.50 -13.26 -8.48
N ALA A 17 9.90 -12.36 -9.25
CA ALA A 17 9.30 -11.14 -8.71
C ALA A 17 8.15 -11.46 -7.74
N THR A 18 7.35 -12.49 -8.04
CA THR A 18 6.28 -12.98 -7.15
C THR A 18 6.85 -13.57 -5.87
N LEU A 19 7.94 -14.34 -5.97
CA LEU A 19 8.62 -14.93 -4.82
C LEU A 19 9.28 -13.86 -3.93
N ASP A 20 9.93 -12.87 -4.52
CA ASP A 20 10.56 -11.77 -3.80
C ASP A 20 9.51 -10.93 -3.06
N GLU A 21 8.35 -10.66 -3.67
CA GLU A 21 7.23 -9.97 -3.02
C GLU A 21 6.64 -10.80 -1.88
N ARG A 22 6.47 -12.11 -2.05
CA ARG A 22 6.03 -13.01 -0.96
C ARG A 22 7.01 -13.00 0.21
N ASN A 23 8.31 -13.04 -0.06
CA ASN A 23 9.35 -13.00 0.96
C ASN A 23 9.42 -11.63 1.65
N ARG A 24 9.17 -10.54 0.93
CA ARG A 24 9.09 -9.19 1.49
C ARG A 24 7.91 -9.05 2.44
N ILE A 25 6.73 -9.51 2.02
CA ILE A 25 5.51 -9.46 2.84
C ILE A 25 5.64 -10.40 4.04
N ALA A 26 6.26 -11.58 3.88
CA ALA A 26 6.52 -12.48 5.01
C ALA A 26 7.41 -11.81 6.08
N ARG A 27 8.44 -11.06 5.67
CA ARG A 27 9.27 -10.26 6.60
C ARG A 27 8.46 -9.13 7.25
N GLU A 28 7.66 -8.39 6.50
CA GLU A 28 6.80 -7.32 7.01
C GLU A 28 5.80 -7.84 8.04
N ILE A 29 5.21 -9.02 7.78
CA ILE A 29 4.33 -9.70 8.76
C ILE A 29 5.14 -10.11 10.00
N HIS A 30 6.31 -10.70 9.82
CA HIS A 30 7.16 -11.14 10.94
C HIS A 30 7.56 -9.96 11.84
N ASP A 31 7.98 -8.85 11.26
CA ASP A 31 8.38 -7.65 11.98
C ASP A 31 7.18 -7.02 12.71
N SER A 32 6.03 -6.91 12.03
CA SER A 32 4.78 -6.41 12.62
C SER A 32 4.31 -7.27 13.79
N VAL A 33 4.34 -8.60 13.63
CA VAL A 33 3.99 -9.56 14.68
C VAL A 33 4.96 -9.45 15.86
N GLY A 34 6.26 -9.37 15.60
CA GLY A 34 7.29 -9.23 16.63
C GLY A 34 7.08 -7.98 17.49
N HIS A 35 6.81 -6.84 16.86
CA HIS A 35 6.51 -5.60 17.60
C HIS A 35 5.24 -5.69 18.45
N VAL A 36 4.16 -6.29 17.91
CA VAL A 36 2.91 -6.44 18.66
C VAL A 36 3.08 -7.40 19.84
N LEU A 37 3.76 -8.53 19.64
CA LEU A 37 4.04 -9.48 20.73
C LEU A 37 4.89 -8.87 21.83
N THR A 38 5.88 -8.04 21.49
CA THR A 38 6.69 -7.31 22.47
C THR A 38 5.84 -6.31 23.27
N ALA A 39 5.03 -5.50 22.60
CA ALA A 39 4.13 -4.55 23.24
C ALA A 39 3.10 -5.27 24.13
N GLN A 40 2.54 -6.39 23.66
CA GLN A 40 1.61 -7.21 24.44
C GLN A 40 2.27 -7.79 25.69
N THR A 41 3.49 -8.26 25.59
CA THR A 41 4.24 -8.78 26.75
C THR A 41 4.42 -7.70 27.83
N ILE A 42 4.72 -6.45 27.42
CA ILE A 42 4.83 -5.32 28.34
C ILE A 42 3.48 -5.04 29.02
N GLN A 43 2.38 -5.01 28.28
CA GLN A 43 1.05 -4.76 28.85
C GLN A 43 0.63 -5.87 29.83
N LEU A 44 0.91 -7.13 29.50
CA LEU A 44 0.61 -8.25 30.39
C LEU A 44 1.47 -8.20 31.66
N ASN A 45 2.76 -7.89 31.55
CA ASN A 45 3.64 -7.74 32.72
C ASN A 45 3.17 -6.60 33.65
N ASN A 46 2.75 -5.47 33.06
CA ASN A 46 2.17 -4.36 33.80
C ASN A 46 0.86 -4.77 34.49
N ALA A 47 -0.01 -5.51 33.82
CA ALA A 47 -1.25 -6.01 34.39
C ALA A 47 -0.97 -6.94 35.59
N ILE A 48 0.01 -7.84 35.48
CA ILE A 48 0.42 -8.74 36.56
C ILE A 48 0.98 -7.94 37.74
N ALA A 49 1.85 -6.96 37.47
CA ALA A 49 2.50 -6.15 38.53
C ALA A 49 1.49 -5.34 39.35
N PHE A 50 0.42 -4.84 38.72
CA PHE A 50 -0.60 -4.01 39.39
C PHE A 50 -1.81 -4.79 39.87
N TRP A 51 -1.88 -6.12 39.65
CA TRP A 51 -3.07 -6.92 39.93
C TRP A 51 -3.58 -6.84 41.38
N GLN A 52 -2.67 -6.84 42.35
CA GLN A 52 -3.05 -6.79 43.76
C GLN A 52 -3.14 -5.37 44.31
N SER A 53 -2.31 -4.44 43.83
CA SER A 53 -2.22 -3.08 44.37
C SER A 53 -3.19 -2.10 43.73
N GLU A 54 -3.42 -2.21 42.44
CA GLU A 54 -4.25 -1.30 41.62
C GLU A 54 -5.08 -2.08 40.58
N PRO A 55 -6.13 -2.82 40.99
CA PRO A 55 -6.88 -3.71 40.09
C PRO A 55 -7.47 -3.02 38.86
N ASP A 56 -7.97 -1.79 39.01
CA ASP A 56 -8.53 -1.00 37.89
C ASP A 56 -7.47 -0.63 36.82
N LYS A 57 -6.23 -0.42 37.28
CA LYS A 57 -5.09 -0.16 36.40
C LYS A 57 -4.65 -1.44 35.70
N ALA A 58 -4.61 -2.54 36.40
CA ALA A 58 -4.33 -3.86 35.83
C ALA A 58 -5.36 -4.23 34.76
N TYR A 59 -6.65 -3.98 35.01
CA TYR A 59 -7.72 -4.22 34.07
C TYR A 59 -7.54 -3.36 32.76
N ARG A 60 -7.14 -2.09 32.87
CA ARG A 60 -6.84 -1.25 31.72
C ARG A 60 -5.73 -1.82 30.83
N PHE A 61 -4.64 -2.31 31.44
CA PHE A 61 -3.56 -2.97 30.68
C PHE A 61 -4.03 -4.23 29.96
N LEU A 62 -4.94 -5.01 30.54
CA LEU A 62 -5.53 -6.19 29.88
C LEU A 62 -6.39 -5.79 28.68
N VAL A 63 -7.21 -4.75 28.80
CA VAL A 63 -8.02 -4.23 27.69
C VAL A 63 -7.15 -3.72 26.56
N GLU A 64 -6.11 -2.93 26.88
CA GLU A 64 -5.15 -2.44 25.88
C GLU A 64 -4.41 -3.58 25.16
N SER A 65 -4.00 -4.63 25.92
CA SER A 65 -3.40 -5.84 25.35
C SER A 65 -4.35 -6.53 24.38
N GLN A 66 -5.64 -6.66 24.74
CA GLN A 66 -6.65 -7.28 23.87
C GLN A 66 -6.86 -6.48 22.57
N GLU A 67 -6.89 -5.15 22.65
CA GLU A 67 -7.03 -4.28 21.48
C GLU A 67 -5.83 -4.38 20.53
N LEU A 68 -4.59 -4.44 21.08
CA LEU A 68 -3.38 -4.65 20.32
C LEU A 68 -3.44 -5.93 19.49
N VAL A 69 -3.86 -7.05 20.10
CA VAL A 69 -4.00 -8.34 19.42
C VAL A 69 -5.08 -8.29 18.34
N ARG A 70 -6.24 -7.70 18.62
CA ARG A 70 -7.32 -7.55 17.61
C ARG A 70 -6.85 -6.77 16.38
N LYS A 71 -6.14 -5.67 16.62
CA LYS A 71 -5.58 -4.85 15.54
C LYS A 71 -4.56 -5.63 14.71
N ALA A 72 -3.62 -6.31 15.37
CA ALA A 72 -2.61 -7.12 14.70
C ALA A 72 -3.22 -8.24 13.85
N LEU A 73 -4.18 -9.00 14.39
CA LEU A 73 -4.88 -10.05 13.65
C LEU A 73 -5.61 -9.50 12.41
N LYS A 74 -6.20 -8.31 12.51
CA LYS A 74 -6.84 -7.65 11.36
C LYS A 74 -5.82 -7.25 10.30
N ASP A 75 -4.68 -6.71 10.71
CA ASP A 75 -3.61 -6.26 9.81
C ASP A 75 -2.92 -7.46 9.12
N ILE A 76 -2.66 -8.56 9.86
CA ILE A 76 -2.15 -9.81 9.31
C ILE A 76 -3.14 -10.42 8.29
N ARG A 77 -4.43 -10.49 8.61
CA ARG A 77 -5.45 -11.01 7.67
C ARG A 77 -5.49 -10.17 6.40
N HIS A 78 -5.37 -8.86 6.52
CA HIS A 78 -5.33 -7.97 5.36
C HIS A 78 -4.08 -8.22 4.51
N SER A 79 -2.91 -8.34 5.12
CA SER A 79 -1.63 -8.67 4.45
C SER A 79 -1.67 -10.05 3.78
N VAL A 80 -2.20 -11.07 4.46
CA VAL A 80 -2.31 -12.44 3.91
C VAL A 80 -3.35 -12.52 2.77
N SER A 81 -4.48 -11.81 2.87
CA SER A 81 -5.47 -11.78 1.78
C SER A 81 -4.90 -11.11 0.53
N SER A 82 -3.99 -10.16 0.69
CA SER A 82 -3.29 -9.53 -0.43
C SER A 82 -2.28 -10.45 -1.13
N LEU A 83 -1.85 -11.54 -0.48
CA LEU A 83 -0.94 -12.56 -1.04
C LEU A 83 -1.65 -13.63 -1.89
N ARG A 84 -2.96 -13.82 -1.70
CA ARG A 84 -3.68 -14.99 -2.25
C ARG A 84 -4.21 -14.80 -3.66
N SER A 85 -4.35 -13.59 -4.17
CA SER A 85 -4.85 -13.35 -5.52
C SER A 85 -4.08 -12.23 -6.21
N ASP A 86 -3.71 -12.44 -7.46
CA ASP A 86 -3.27 -11.36 -8.34
C ASP A 86 -4.48 -10.42 -8.55
N PRO A 87 -4.43 -9.17 -8.04
CA PRO A 87 -5.56 -8.26 -8.16
C PRO A 87 -5.90 -7.89 -9.60
N LEU A 88 -4.98 -8.20 -10.52
CA LEU A 88 -5.11 -7.94 -11.95
C LEU A 88 -5.46 -9.20 -12.75
N GLU A 89 -5.65 -10.35 -12.09
CA GLU A 89 -5.99 -11.59 -12.78
C GLU A 89 -7.30 -11.44 -13.57
N GLY A 90 -7.24 -11.62 -14.88
CA GLY A 90 -8.38 -11.48 -15.79
C GLY A 90 -8.94 -10.06 -15.94
N LYS A 91 -8.25 -9.01 -15.45
CA LYS A 91 -8.74 -7.62 -15.48
C LYS A 91 -7.69 -6.66 -16.01
N SER A 92 -8.15 -5.57 -16.62
CA SER A 92 -7.28 -4.42 -16.92
C SER A 92 -6.93 -3.66 -15.63
N LEU A 93 -5.80 -2.93 -15.66
CA LEU A 93 -5.43 -2.05 -14.53
C LEU A 93 -6.52 -1.02 -14.23
N GLN A 94 -7.14 -0.45 -15.28
CA GLN A 94 -8.22 0.52 -15.14
C GLN A 94 -9.42 -0.10 -14.42
N THR A 95 -9.83 -1.31 -14.81
CA THR A 95 -10.95 -2.03 -14.18
C THR A 95 -10.65 -2.33 -12.71
N ALA A 96 -9.43 -2.81 -12.40
CA ALA A 96 -9.03 -3.10 -11.04
C ALA A 96 -9.00 -1.85 -10.15
N ILE A 97 -8.50 -0.72 -10.66
CA ILE A 97 -8.50 0.57 -9.94
C ILE A 97 -9.94 1.08 -9.74
N ALA A 98 -10.82 0.97 -10.74
CA ALA A 98 -12.22 1.38 -10.61
C ALA A 98 -12.93 0.60 -9.50
N LEU A 99 -12.66 -0.70 -9.35
CA LEU A 99 -13.17 -1.50 -8.24
C LEU A 99 -12.65 -1.04 -6.88
N LEU A 100 -11.35 -0.64 -6.78
CA LEU A 100 -10.82 -0.03 -5.55
C LEU A 100 -11.56 1.25 -5.19
N PHE A 101 -11.82 2.12 -6.16
CA PHE A 101 -12.56 3.36 -5.92
C PHE A 101 -14.00 3.10 -5.50
N GLN A 102 -14.67 2.11 -6.09
CA GLN A 102 -16.01 1.71 -5.70
C GLN A 102 -16.03 1.20 -4.25
N GLU A 103 -15.09 0.33 -3.86
CA GLU A 103 -14.96 -0.15 -2.48
C GLU A 103 -14.68 1.00 -1.51
N PHE A 104 -13.75 1.89 -1.85
CA PHE A 104 -13.42 3.07 -1.07
C PHE A 104 -14.65 3.96 -0.86
N SER A 105 -15.39 4.27 -1.93
CA SER A 105 -16.60 5.11 -1.87
C SER A 105 -17.70 4.49 -1.03
N SER A 106 -17.89 3.17 -1.10
CA SER A 106 -18.90 2.45 -0.29
C SER A 106 -18.63 2.56 1.21
N ARG A 107 -17.34 2.60 1.60
CA ARG A 107 -16.90 2.64 3.00
C ARG A 107 -16.82 4.06 3.57
N THR A 108 -16.46 5.04 2.76
CA THR A 108 -16.16 6.41 3.22
C THR A 108 -17.23 7.42 2.84
N LYS A 109 -18.08 7.09 1.86
CA LYS A 109 -19.02 8.02 1.18
C LYS A 109 -18.33 9.11 0.34
N ILE A 110 -17.00 9.06 0.20
CA ILE A 110 -16.23 9.96 -0.65
C ILE A 110 -16.13 9.32 -2.03
N ILE A 111 -16.49 10.07 -3.07
CA ILE A 111 -16.28 9.66 -4.46
C ILE A 111 -14.96 10.28 -4.92
N PRO A 112 -13.92 9.48 -5.22
CA PRO A 112 -12.66 10.01 -5.71
C PRO A 112 -12.84 10.69 -7.08
N ASP A 113 -12.27 11.89 -7.24
CA ASP A 113 -12.07 12.50 -8.56
C ASP A 113 -10.86 11.82 -9.22
N TYR A 114 -11.04 11.14 -10.37
CA TYR A 114 -9.93 10.41 -10.98
C TYR A 114 -9.86 10.49 -12.50
N THR A 115 -8.64 10.48 -12.99
CA THR A 115 -8.30 10.39 -14.40
C THR A 115 -7.34 9.21 -14.63
N LEU A 116 -7.70 8.28 -15.54
CA LEU A 116 -6.89 7.13 -15.91
C LEU A 116 -6.58 7.18 -17.42
N ALA A 117 -5.49 7.85 -17.80
CA ALA A 117 -5.05 8.01 -19.20
C ALA A 117 -3.86 7.08 -19.50
N LEU A 118 -4.15 5.82 -19.81
CA LEU A 118 -3.16 4.77 -20.08
C LEU A 118 -3.04 4.52 -21.59
N ASN A 119 -2.36 5.42 -22.29
CA ASN A 119 -2.17 5.37 -23.74
C ASN A 119 -0.99 4.50 -24.20
N HIS A 120 -0.20 3.97 -23.25
CA HIS A 120 0.94 3.10 -23.52
C HIS A 120 0.78 1.77 -22.77
N SER A 121 1.27 0.69 -23.38
CA SER A 121 1.28 -0.62 -22.74
C SER A 121 2.18 -0.60 -21.53
N LEU A 122 1.73 -1.18 -20.42
CA LEU A 122 2.49 -1.33 -19.19
C LEU A 122 2.79 -2.82 -18.97
N ASN A 123 4.01 -3.15 -18.52
CA ASN A 123 4.32 -4.49 -18.07
C ASN A 123 3.57 -4.84 -16.78
N LYS A 124 3.53 -6.11 -16.44
CA LYS A 124 2.78 -6.62 -15.28
C LYS A 124 3.29 -6.03 -13.98
N GLU A 125 4.60 -5.89 -13.83
CA GLU A 125 5.25 -5.38 -12.63
C GLU A 125 4.86 -3.92 -12.34
N ILE A 126 4.89 -3.05 -13.36
CA ILE A 126 4.44 -1.66 -13.24
C ILE A 126 2.95 -1.61 -12.90
N LYS A 127 2.11 -2.40 -13.57
CA LYS A 127 0.67 -2.46 -13.29
C LYS A 127 0.40 -2.85 -11.84
N LEU A 128 1.05 -3.90 -11.34
CA LEU A 128 0.90 -4.38 -9.98
C LEU A 128 1.38 -3.34 -8.96
N THR A 129 2.54 -2.73 -9.21
CA THR A 129 3.09 -1.68 -8.36
C THR A 129 2.14 -0.48 -8.26
N VAL A 130 1.64 0.03 -9.37
CA VAL A 130 0.66 1.13 -9.42
C VAL A 130 -0.61 0.77 -8.64
N TYR A 131 -1.17 -0.41 -8.88
CA TYR A 131 -2.34 -0.89 -8.14
C TYR A 131 -2.11 -0.90 -6.63
N ARG A 132 -0.98 -1.48 -6.16
CA ARG A 132 -0.64 -1.57 -4.74
C ARG A 132 -0.42 -0.20 -4.09
N ILE A 133 0.18 0.74 -4.82
CA ILE A 133 0.36 2.10 -4.31
C ILE A 133 -0.99 2.81 -4.13
N ILE A 134 -1.89 2.72 -5.11
CA ILE A 134 -3.23 3.30 -4.99
C ILE A 134 -4.00 2.65 -3.84
N GLN A 135 -3.96 1.32 -3.71
CA GLN A 135 -4.59 0.58 -2.62
C GLN A 135 -4.09 1.05 -1.24
N GLU A 136 -2.77 1.17 -1.07
CA GLU A 136 -2.16 1.60 0.18
C GLU A 136 -2.49 3.07 0.50
N ALA A 137 -2.45 3.96 -0.52
CA ALA A 137 -2.82 5.36 -0.35
C ALA A 137 -4.29 5.51 0.10
N LEU A 138 -5.22 4.82 -0.54
CA LEU A 138 -6.63 4.81 -0.14
C LEU A 138 -6.82 4.25 1.28
N THR A 139 -6.07 3.21 1.63
CA THR A 139 -6.07 2.64 2.99
C THR A 139 -5.60 3.67 4.02
N ASN A 140 -4.53 4.42 3.71
CA ASN A 140 -4.01 5.46 4.59
C ASN A 140 -5.00 6.61 4.74
N ILE A 141 -5.69 7.00 3.68
CA ILE A 141 -6.74 8.00 3.72
C ILE A 141 -7.86 7.56 4.66
N VAL A 142 -8.37 6.33 4.51
CA VAL A 142 -9.43 5.79 5.40
C VAL A 142 -8.99 5.75 6.86
N LYS A 143 -7.74 5.33 7.13
CA LYS A 143 -7.26 5.14 8.51
C LYS A 143 -6.87 6.43 9.21
N HIS A 144 -6.34 7.42 8.46
CA HIS A 144 -5.57 8.49 9.06
C HIS A 144 -5.95 9.90 8.63
N SER A 145 -6.58 10.08 7.46
CA SER A 145 -6.67 11.39 6.82
C SER A 145 -7.82 12.26 7.33
N GLN A 146 -9.00 11.69 7.59
CA GLN A 146 -10.25 12.44 7.80
C GLN A 146 -10.54 13.38 6.59
N ALA A 147 -10.17 12.97 5.39
CA ALA A 147 -10.41 13.73 4.17
C ALA A 147 -11.89 13.72 3.79
N GLU A 148 -12.30 14.78 3.07
CA GLU A 148 -13.60 14.90 2.42
C GLU A 148 -13.50 14.79 0.90
N ALA A 149 -12.29 14.96 0.35
CA ALA A 149 -12.03 14.86 -1.08
C ALA A 149 -10.71 14.12 -1.35
N VAL A 150 -10.72 13.30 -2.39
CA VAL A 150 -9.56 12.54 -2.88
C VAL A 150 -9.47 12.72 -4.38
N LYS A 151 -8.26 12.98 -4.88
CA LYS A 151 -7.96 13.08 -6.30
C LYS A 151 -6.88 12.06 -6.68
N VAL A 152 -7.08 11.35 -7.81
CA VAL A 152 -6.12 10.40 -8.36
C VAL A 152 -5.95 10.64 -9.85
N GLU A 153 -4.73 10.92 -10.29
CA GLU A 153 -4.40 11.07 -11.71
C GLU A 153 -3.33 10.04 -12.07
N LEU A 154 -3.64 9.16 -13.02
CA LEU A 154 -2.71 8.17 -13.56
C LEU A 154 -2.60 8.35 -15.06
N GLN A 155 -1.42 8.71 -15.55
CA GLN A 155 -1.18 9.02 -16.95
C GLN A 155 0.11 8.35 -17.42
N THR A 156 0.08 7.84 -18.66
CA THR A 156 1.27 7.34 -19.34
C THR A 156 1.72 8.32 -20.41
N PHE A 157 3.02 8.62 -20.41
CA PHE A 157 3.72 9.40 -21.41
C PHE A 157 4.68 8.50 -22.18
N PRO A 158 5.25 8.93 -23.31
CA PRO A 158 6.15 8.08 -24.11
C PRO A 158 7.36 7.50 -23.35
N LYS A 159 7.84 8.19 -22.33
CA LYS A 159 9.04 7.79 -21.58
C LYS A 159 8.81 7.51 -20.09
N HIS A 160 7.65 7.83 -19.56
CA HIS A 160 7.36 7.63 -18.16
C HIS A 160 5.85 7.48 -17.89
N LEU A 161 5.54 6.92 -16.74
CA LEU A 161 4.22 6.92 -16.12
C LEU A 161 4.24 7.94 -14.98
N SER A 162 3.19 8.75 -14.87
CA SER A 162 2.96 9.66 -13.75
C SER A 162 1.73 9.23 -12.96
N LEU A 163 1.85 9.20 -11.63
CA LEU A 163 0.75 8.97 -10.70
C LEU A 163 0.74 10.08 -9.67
N LEU A 164 -0.39 10.75 -9.53
CA LEU A 164 -0.69 11.72 -8.48
C LEU A 164 -1.84 11.21 -7.63
N ILE A 165 -1.66 11.20 -6.30
CA ILE A 165 -2.72 10.92 -5.33
C ILE A 165 -2.71 12.07 -4.32
N LYS A 166 -3.86 12.70 -4.13
CA LYS A 166 -4.01 13.85 -3.22
C LYS A 166 -5.28 13.71 -2.40
N ASP A 167 -5.18 13.96 -1.10
CA ASP A 167 -6.31 14.14 -0.19
C ASP A 167 -6.26 15.53 0.45
N ASN A 168 -7.41 15.98 0.95
CA ASN A 168 -7.57 17.25 1.65
C ASN A 168 -7.72 17.08 3.17
N GLY A 169 -7.25 15.98 3.74
CA GLY A 169 -7.44 15.67 5.15
C GLY A 169 -6.51 16.44 6.09
N LYS A 170 -6.39 15.95 7.32
CA LYS A 170 -5.61 16.62 8.38
C LYS A 170 -4.10 16.65 8.14
N GLY A 171 -3.58 15.87 7.20
CA GLY A 171 -2.15 15.76 6.95
C GLY A 171 -1.34 15.30 8.18
N PHE A 172 -0.02 15.35 8.05
CA PHE A 172 0.94 14.98 9.10
C PHE A 172 2.31 15.64 8.88
N LYS A 173 3.14 15.67 9.93
CA LYS A 173 4.54 16.10 9.83
C LYS A 173 5.40 14.93 9.35
N LEU A 174 6.08 15.08 8.22
CA LEU A 174 6.91 14.03 7.60
C LEU A 174 8.04 13.56 8.51
N GLU A 175 8.67 14.45 9.27
CA GLU A 175 9.77 14.13 10.19
C GLU A 175 9.35 13.20 11.34
N GLN A 176 8.09 13.21 11.74
CA GLN A 176 7.56 12.40 12.83
C GLN A 176 7.00 11.03 12.36
N ASN A 177 6.79 10.84 11.06
CA ASN A 177 6.14 9.66 10.47
C ASN A 177 7.05 8.83 9.57
N THR A 178 8.37 8.92 9.72
CA THR A 178 9.35 8.13 8.94
C THR A 178 9.26 6.62 9.22
N THR A 179 8.55 6.19 10.25
CA THR A 179 8.40 4.79 10.68
C THR A 179 7.13 4.10 10.15
N GLY A 180 6.30 4.76 9.35
CA GLY A 180 5.11 4.15 8.75
C GLY A 180 5.48 3.16 7.64
N PHE A 181 5.35 1.85 7.89
CA PHE A 181 5.66 0.77 6.93
C PHE A 181 4.99 0.97 5.57
N GLY A 182 3.79 1.56 5.50
CA GLY A 182 3.07 1.80 4.24
C GLY A 182 3.79 2.78 3.31
N LEU A 183 4.25 3.92 3.81
CA LEU A 183 4.98 4.92 3.01
C LEU A 183 6.37 4.41 2.61
N GLN A 184 7.04 3.69 3.50
CA GLN A 184 8.31 3.04 3.23
C GLN A 184 8.16 1.99 2.11
N GLY A 185 7.16 1.11 2.20
CA GLY A 185 6.88 0.12 1.17
C GLY A 185 6.51 0.71 -0.19
N MET A 186 5.83 1.87 -0.24
CA MET A 186 5.62 2.60 -1.50
C MET A 186 6.95 3.06 -2.11
N ARG A 187 7.85 3.64 -1.29
CA ARG A 187 9.18 4.09 -1.74
C ARG A 187 10.00 2.95 -2.32
N GLU A 188 10.07 1.84 -1.61
CA GLU A 188 10.83 0.65 -2.04
C GLU A 188 10.32 0.09 -3.37
N ARG A 189 8.99 -0.04 -3.55
CA ARG A 189 8.39 -0.51 -4.80
C ARG A 189 8.68 0.42 -5.98
N VAL A 190 8.60 1.73 -5.77
CA VAL A 190 8.89 2.72 -6.83
C VAL A 190 10.38 2.71 -7.19
N MET A 191 11.27 2.63 -6.20
CA MET A 191 12.72 2.58 -6.41
C MET A 191 13.15 1.29 -7.14
N ALA A 192 12.51 0.15 -6.85
CA ALA A 192 12.75 -1.12 -7.57
C ALA A 192 12.50 -0.98 -9.09
N LEU A 193 11.55 -0.13 -9.49
CA LEU A 193 11.25 0.23 -10.88
C LEU A 193 12.11 1.41 -11.41
N LYS A 194 13.16 1.80 -10.68
CA LYS A 194 13.98 2.98 -11.00
C LYS A 194 13.15 4.27 -11.12
N GLY A 195 12.01 4.31 -10.46
CA GLY A 195 11.13 5.45 -10.38
C GLY A 195 11.51 6.41 -9.26
N ASN A 196 10.83 7.56 -9.24
CA ASN A 196 10.92 8.55 -8.17
C ASN A 196 9.56 8.74 -7.51
N ILE A 197 9.56 8.87 -6.18
CA ILE A 197 8.38 9.17 -5.37
C ILE A 197 8.65 10.39 -4.50
N GLN A 198 7.73 11.33 -4.53
CA GLN A 198 7.71 12.50 -3.65
C GLN A 198 6.43 12.49 -2.83
N ILE A 199 6.56 12.60 -1.52
CA ILE A 199 5.44 12.68 -0.58
C ILE A 199 5.51 14.04 0.09
N SER A 200 4.43 14.80 0.02
CA SER A 200 4.29 16.12 0.63
C SER A 200 3.07 16.13 1.52
N SER A 201 3.23 16.47 2.78
CA SER A 201 2.14 16.60 3.74
C SER A 201 2.46 17.67 4.78
N ALA A 202 1.44 18.40 5.19
CA ALA A 202 1.50 19.34 6.30
C ALA A 202 0.19 19.28 7.09
N LEU A 203 0.25 19.64 8.36
CA LEU A 203 -0.95 19.69 9.23
C LEU A 203 -2.04 20.57 8.61
N GLN A 204 -3.26 20.04 8.55
CA GLN A 204 -4.46 20.67 7.97
C GLN A 204 -4.36 20.97 6.45
N ARG A 205 -3.41 20.35 5.73
CA ARG A 205 -3.23 20.55 4.28
C ARG A 205 -3.30 19.25 3.48
N GLY A 206 -3.68 18.13 4.14
CA GLY A 206 -3.76 16.82 3.52
C GLY A 206 -2.40 16.24 3.16
N CYS A 207 -2.42 15.27 2.26
CA CYS A 207 -1.23 14.60 1.75
C CYS A 207 -1.26 14.55 0.21
N THR A 208 -0.10 14.70 -0.41
CA THR A 208 0.09 14.55 -1.85
C THR A 208 1.23 13.58 -2.09
N ILE A 209 0.96 12.55 -2.87
CA ILE A 209 1.94 11.55 -3.32
C ILE A 209 2.08 11.71 -4.83
N THR A 210 3.28 12.00 -5.29
CA THR A 210 3.63 12.12 -6.72
C THR A 210 4.67 11.07 -7.07
N ILE A 211 4.41 10.30 -8.12
CA ILE A 211 5.28 9.20 -8.56
C ILE A 211 5.52 9.31 -10.05
N ASN A 212 6.79 9.09 -10.43
CA ASN A 212 7.20 8.98 -11.81
C ASN A 212 7.99 7.69 -12.00
N ILE A 213 7.54 6.81 -12.91
CA ILE A 213 8.19 5.54 -13.23
C ILE A 213 8.63 5.59 -14.69
N PRO A 214 9.93 5.39 -15.01
CA PRO A 214 10.40 5.37 -16.37
C PRO A 214 9.86 4.16 -17.14
N LEU A 215 9.47 4.37 -18.42
CA LEU A 215 8.97 3.34 -19.32
C LEU A 215 10.04 3.04 -20.37
N TYR A 216 11.03 2.22 -20.01
CA TYR A 216 12.08 1.81 -20.94
C TYR A 216 11.60 0.63 -21.83
N GLY A 217 11.71 0.77 -23.14
CA GLY A 217 11.47 -0.32 -24.10
C GLY A 217 10.02 -0.74 -24.30
N GLN A 218 9.04 0.06 -23.90
CA GLN A 218 7.63 -0.24 -24.14
C GLN A 218 7.16 0.41 -25.44
N THR A 219 6.65 -0.40 -26.37
CA THR A 219 6.10 0.04 -27.66
C THR A 219 4.77 0.76 -27.42
N ALA A 220 4.57 1.92 -28.05
CA ALA A 220 3.28 2.60 -28.07
C ALA A 220 2.19 1.65 -28.60
N VAL A 221 1.06 1.56 -27.91
CA VAL A 221 -0.13 0.90 -28.45
C VAL A 221 -0.62 1.76 -29.61
N ARG A 222 -0.54 1.23 -30.86
CA ARG A 222 -1.17 1.92 -31.99
C ARG A 222 -2.69 1.87 -31.79
N PRO A 223 -3.39 3.01 -31.82
CA PRO A 223 -4.84 2.98 -31.86
C PRO A 223 -5.28 2.33 -33.18
N TYR A 224 -6.22 1.39 -33.09
CA TYR A 224 -6.93 0.85 -34.24
C TYR A 224 -7.92 1.88 -34.79
#